data_1f60c8088727e142facdc052455e1fa0
#
_entry.id   1f60c8088727e142facdc052455e1fa0
#
_cell.length_a   1.000
_cell.length_b   1.000
_cell.length_c   1.000
_cell.angle_alpha   90.00
_cell.angle_beta   90.00
_cell.angle_gamma   90.00
#
_symmetry.space_group_name_H-M   'P 1'
#
loop_
_entity.id
_entity.type
_entity.pdbx_description
1 polymer ?
#
loop_
_entity_poly.entity_id
_entity_poly.type
_entity_poly.pdbx_seq_one_letter_code
_entity_poly.pdbx_strand_id
1 'polypeptide(L)'
;LRYLKQMEIKMVAEVGKEREIVYENAVHVSKPTGMLLPFHKQGTFGPVSTSAGLKLYDYLAGVKKEERRLMLSAKETLEKEPLVKSKDLLGGGYYVEYVTDDARLTIEVVKKTIEKGAVCLNYAKARSFLYSDDNKVVGAEIVDMVTNKRIAIHAKKVVNATGPWVDGVRALDAIENKKKLRLTKGIHVVIDQSIFPLHQAIYFDTPDKRMVFAIPRDGKTYVGTTDTFFEGKIQNPVATLQDVEYLLDAIHYMFPGVQVGIEHIESTWAGVRPLIYEDGKDPSEI
;
A
#
# COMPACT_ATOMS: atom_id res chain seq x y z
N LEU A 1 6.41 -2.34 -9.42
CA LEU A 1 6.26 -3.36 -10.49
C LEU A 1 4.83 -3.48 -11.02
N ARG A 2 3.77 -3.38 -10.17
CA ARG A 2 2.35 -3.44 -10.60
C ARG A 2 2.04 -2.39 -11.67
N TYR A 3 2.30 -1.12 -11.41
CA TYR A 3 2.06 -0.02 -12.35
C TYR A 3 2.90 -0.12 -13.63
N LEU A 4 4.11 -0.68 -13.52
CA LEU A 4 4.93 -0.93 -14.71
C LEU A 4 4.30 -2.01 -15.62
N LYS A 5 3.70 -3.04 -15.04
CA LYS A 5 2.91 -4.06 -15.77
C LYS A 5 1.69 -3.45 -16.47
N GLN A 6 1.09 -2.42 -15.88
CA GLN A 6 -0.03 -1.66 -16.44
C GLN A 6 0.41 -0.56 -17.43
N MET A 7 1.73 -0.47 -17.74
CA MET A 7 2.32 0.54 -18.63
C MET A 7 2.19 2.00 -18.11
N GLU A 8 1.98 2.18 -16.81
CA GLU A 8 1.90 3.48 -16.15
C GLU A 8 3.30 4.07 -15.88
N ILE A 9 4.08 4.24 -16.97
CA ILE A 9 5.51 4.62 -16.91
C ILE A 9 5.71 5.97 -16.21
N LYS A 10 4.84 6.95 -16.50
CA LYS A 10 4.93 8.29 -15.91
C LYS A 10 4.73 8.23 -14.40
N MET A 11 3.73 7.49 -13.93
CA MET A 11 3.46 7.28 -12.51
C MET A 11 4.65 6.59 -11.82
N VAL A 12 5.24 5.56 -12.44
CA VAL A 12 6.42 4.88 -11.90
C VAL A 12 7.60 5.85 -11.73
N ALA A 13 7.83 6.72 -12.69
CA ALA A 13 8.91 7.72 -12.63
C ALA A 13 8.66 8.77 -11.53
N GLU A 14 7.43 9.28 -11.41
CA GLU A 14 7.04 10.26 -10.40
C GLU A 14 7.15 9.68 -8.99
N VAL A 15 6.55 8.51 -8.75
CA VAL A 15 6.59 7.83 -7.44
C VAL A 15 8.00 7.43 -7.05
N GLY A 16 8.81 6.97 -8.02
CA GLY A 16 10.21 6.60 -7.76
C GLY A 16 11.06 7.79 -7.31
N LYS A 17 10.91 8.95 -7.95
CA LYS A 17 11.59 10.19 -7.55
C LYS A 17 11.10 10.69 -6.19
N GLU A 18 9.79 10.69 -5.98
CA GLU A 18 9.20 11.14 -4.73
C GLU A 18 9.63 10.26 -3.55
N ARG A 19 9.80 8.95 -3.76
CA ARG A 19 10.34 8.03 -2.77
C ARG A 19 11.72 8.49 -2.23
N GLU A 20 12.63 8.90 -3.12
CA GLU A 20 13.94 9.40 -2.74
C GLU A 20 13.84 10.72 -1.96
N ILE A 21 13.01 11.65 -2.45
CA ILE A 21 12.75 12.93 -1.78
C ILE A 21 12.22 12.71 -0.36
N VAL A 22 11.26 11.79 -0.20
CA VAL A 22 10.71 11.43 1.13
C VAL A 22 11.80 10.85 2.02
N TYR A 23 12.64 9.95 1.52
CA TYR A 23 13.74 9.40 2.29
C TYR A 23 14.74 10.48 2.73
N GLU A 24 15.16 11.34 1.84
CA GLU A 24 16.12 12.42 2.17
C GLU A 24 15.58 13.39 3.23
N ASN A 25 14.27 13.65 3.22
CA ASN A 25 13.64 14.55 4.19
C ASN A 25 13.18 13.87 5.48
N ALA A 26 13.05 12.55 5.50
CA ALA A 26 12.46 11.81 6.61
C ALA A 26 13.17 10.46 6.87
N VAL A 27 14.50 10.47 6.91
CA VAL A 27 15.36 9.29 7.13
C VAL A 27 15.06 8.53 8.42
N HIS A 28 14.48 9.21 9.41
CA HIS A 28 14.11 8.62 10.71
C HIS A 28 12.81 7.80 10.65
N VAL A 29 12.01 7.94 9.60
CA VAL A 29 10.74 7.22 9.41
C VAL A 29 10.70 6.38 8.13
N SER A 30 11.70 6.51 7.26
CA SER A 30 11.82 5.76 6.03
C SER A 30 13.23 5.19 5.90
N LYS A 31 13.37 3.89 5.59
CA LYS A 31 14.67 3.22 5.50
C LYS A 31 14.71 2.31 4.26
N PRO A 32 15.83 2.32 3.51
CA PRO A 32 16.02 1.35 2.44
C PRO A 32 16.08 -0.06 3.01
N THR A 33 15.42 -1.00 2.36
CA THR A 33 15.42 -2.41 2.74
C THR A 33 15.48 -3.30 1.50
N GLY A 34 16.16 -4.42 1.61
CA GLY A 34 16.21 -5.40 0.54
C GLY A 34 14.89 -6.16 0.41
N MET A 35 14.44 -6.34 -0.81
CA MET A 35 13.27 -7.13 -1.14
C MET A 35 13.64 -8.21 -2.17
N LEU A 36 13.25 -9.44 -1.89
CA LEU A 36 13.45 -10.58 -2.76
C LEU A 36 12.13 -10.93 -3.45
N LEU A 37 12.19 -11.12 -4.77
CA LEU A 37 11.08 -11.58 -5.61
C LEU A 37 11.48 -12.94 -6.23
N PRO A 38 11.08 -14.07 -5.63
CA PRO A 38 11.38 -15.38 -6.18
C PRO A 38 10.58 -15.67 -7.46
N PHE A 39 11.18 -16.36 -8.42
CA PHE A 39 10.56 -16.76 -9.68
C PHE A 39 10.37 -18.26 -9.73
N HIS A 40 9.14 -18.70 -9.91
CA HIS A 40 8.82 -20.11 -10.10
C HIS A 40 8.29 -20.38 -11.51
N LYS A 41 8.40 -21.61 -11.98
CA LYS A 41 7.72 -22.05 -13.21
C LYS A 41 6.23 -21.77 -13.07
N GLN A 42 5.62 -21.23 -14.11
CA GLN A 42 4.19 -20.84 -14.14
C GLN A 42 3.79 -19.71 -13.20
N GLY A 43 4.78 -19.07 -12.53
CA GLY A 43 4.53 -17.89 -11.71
C GLY A 43 4.16 -16.65 -12.54
N THR A 44 3.76 -15.60 -11.84
CA THR A 44 3.36 -14.31 -12.44
C THR A 44 4.56 -13.60 -13.09
N PHE A 45 5.76 -13.80 -12.56
CA PHE A 45 6.98 -13.17 -13.01
C PHE A 45 8.00 -14.20 -13.49
N GLY A 46 8.64 -13.90 -14.63
CA GLY A 46 9.76 -14.68 -15.16
C GLY A 46 11.08 -13.92 -15.07
N PRO A 47 12.24 -14.61 -15.12
CA PRO A 47 13.55 -13.98 -14.97
C PRO A 47 13.83 -12.87 -15.98
N VAL A 48 13.50 -13.09 -17.26
CA VAL A 48 13.78 -12.12 -18.34
C VAL A 48 12.86 -10.89 -18.24
N SER A 49 11.56 -11.10 -18.11
CA SER A 49 10.59 -10.00 -18.00
C SER A 49 10.82 -9.15 -16.75
N THR A 50 11.15 -9.78 -15.62
CA THR A 50 11.44 -9.06 -14.38
C THR A 50 12.78 -8.32 -14.47
N SER A 51 13.81 -8.91 -15.08
CA SER A 51 15.08 -8.21 -15.28
C SER A 51 14.89 -6.96 -16.13
N ALA A 52 14.10 -7.03 -17.20
CA ALA A 52 13.79 -5.88 -18.04
C ALA A 52 12.96 -4.83 -17.27
N GLY A 53 11.92 -5.28 -16.53
CA GLY A 53 11.06 -4.41 -15.74
C GLY A 53 11.81 -3.71 -14.61
N LEU A 54 12.63 -4.41 -13.83
CA LEU A 54 13.44 -3.82 -12.78
C LEU A 54 14.52 -2.88 -13.35
N LYS A 55 15.11 -3.20 -14.52
CA LYS A 55 16.06 -2.28 -15.19
C LYS A 55 15.39 -0.97 -15.60
N LEU A 56 14.18 -1.06 -16.13
CA LEU A 56 13.41 0.12 -16.47
C LEU A 56 13.04 0.91 -15.21
N TYR A 57 12.64 0.22 -14.15
CA TYR A 57 12.37 0.83 -12.85
C TYR A 57 13.58 1.56 -12.28
N ASP A 58 14.76 0.92 -12.24
CA ASP A 58 16.01 1.53 -11.78
C ASP A 58 16.31 2.84 -12.54
N TYR A 59 16.06 2.85 -13.85
CA TYR A 59 16.28 4.03 -14.70
C TYR A 59 15.25 5.12 -14.43
N LEU A 60 13.96 4.77 -14.39
CA LEU A 60 12.87 5.74 -14.21
C LEU A 60 12.87 6.37 -12.81
N ALA A 61 13.18 5.58 -11.79
CA ALA A 61 13.22 6.01 -10.40
C ALA A 61 14.55 6.67 -10.00
N GLY A 62 15.54 6.71 -10.89
CA GLY A 62 16.86 7.27 -10.59
C GLY A 62 17.64 6.49 -9.51
N VAL A 63 17.42 5.17 -9.42
CA VAL A 63 17.98 4.33 -8.34
C VAL A 63 19.51 4.41 -8.30
N LYS A 64 20.07 4.68 -7.12
CA LYS A 64 21.51 4.74 -6.87
C LYS A 64 22.20 3.43 -7.27
N LYS A 65 23.44 3.50 -7.71
CA LYS A 65 24.17 2.35 -8.26
C LYS A 65 24.22 1.18 -7.27
N GLU A 66 24.35 1.47 -6.00
CA GLU A 66 24.47 0.53 -4.88
C GLU A 66 23.13 -0.17 -4.57
N GLU A 67 22.01 0.44 -4.93
CA GLU A 67 20.65 -0.05 -4.69
C GLU A 67 20.03 -0.75 -5.91
N ARG A 68 20.78 -0.80 -7.02
CA ARG A 68 20.28 -1.43 -8.25
C ARG A 68 20.03 -2.91 -8.07
N ARG A 69 19.08 -3.40 -8.81
CA ARG A 69 18.66 -4.80 -8.80
C ARG A 69 19.81 -5.78 -9.01
N LEU A 70 19.70 -6.93 -8.39
CA LEU A 70 20.50 -8.11 -8.66
C LEU A 70 19.58 -9.24 -9.14
N MET A 71 20.01 -9.98 -10.17
CA MET A 71 19.33 -11.19 -10.62
C MET A 71 20.08 -12.38 -10.06
N LEU A 72 19.37 -13.22 -9.33
CA LEU A 72 19.90 -14.35 -8.57
C LEU A 72 19.52 -15.67 -9.25
N SER A 73 20.43 -16.62 -9.29
CA SER A 73 20.13 -18.02 -9.60
C SER A 73 19.23 -18.64 -8.53
N ALA A 74 18.67 -19.82 -8.80
CA ALA A 74 17.88 -20.56 -7.81
C ALA A 74 18.67 -20.85 -6.53
N LYS A 75 19.97 -21.21 -6.68
CA LYS A 75 20.86 -21.47 -5.55
C LYS A 75 21.07 -20.21 -4.70
N GLU A 76 21.46 -19.11 -5.31
CA GLU A 76 21.68 -17.83 -4.62
C GLU A 76 20.38 -17.30 -3.95
N THR A 77 19.22 -17.55 -4.59
CA THR A 77 17.92 -17.21 -4.00
C THR A 77 17.67 -17.98 -2.70
N LEU A 78 17.94 -19.29 -2.68
CA LEU A 78 17.78 -20.11 -1.48
C LEU A 78 18.86 -19.83 -0.42
N GLU A 79 20.08 -19.45 -0.83
CA GLU A 79 21.11 -18.98 0.11
C GLU A 79 20.68 -17.67 0.80
N LYS A 80 19.99 -16.78 0.08
CA LYS A 80 19.46 -15.55 0.63
C LYS A 80 18.24 -15.78 1.53
N GLU A 81 17.34 -16.68 1.12
CA GLU A 81 16.13 -17.02 1.88
C GLU A 81 15.81 -18.51 1.78
N PRO A 82 16.31 -19.29 2.74
CA PRO A 82 16.15 -20.75 2.74
C PRO A 82 14.69 -21.23 2.89
N LEU A 83 13.81 -20.38 3.40
CA LEU A 83 12.39 -20.71 3.64
C LEU A 83 11.57 -20.74 2.34
N VAL A 84 12.05 -20.08 1.28
CA VAL A 84 11.33 -20.03 -0.02
C VAL A 84 11.25 -21.44 -0.62
N LYS A 85 10.08 -21.73 -1.17
CA LYS A 85 9.81 -22.98 -1.89
C LYS A 85 10.87 -23.24 -2.97
N SER A 86 11.60 -24.36 -2.85
CA SER A 86 12.66 -24.76 -3.80
C SER A 86 12.10 -25.42 -5.07
N LYS A 87 10.94 -26.08 -4.98
CA LYS A 87 10.31 -26.78 -6.12
C LYS A 87 10.00 -25.78 -7.23
N ASP A 88 10.47 -26.05 -8.43
CA ASP A 88 10.28 -25.23 -9.64
C ASP A 88 10.83 -23.80 -9.55
N LEU A 89 11.72 -23.51 -8.60
CA LEU A 89 12.39 -22.24 -8.46
C LEU A 89 13.36 -21.99 -9.62
N LEU A 90 13.23 -20.89 -10.31
CA LEU A 90 14.09 -20.47 -11.43
C LEU A 90 15.19 -19.49 -11.00
N GLY A 91 14.98 -18.80 -9.88
CA GLY A 91 15.84 -17.75 -9.37
C GLY A 91 15.05 -16.66 -8.67
N GLY A 92 15.67 -15.51 -8.46
CA GLY A 92 15.03 -14.36 -7.82
C GLY A 92 15.55 -13.02 -8.33
N GLY A 93 14.73 -11.99 -8.21
CA GLY A 93 15.14 -10.60 -8.33
C GLY A 93 15.31 -10.00 -6.93
N TYR A 94 16.47 -9.44 -6.66
CA TYR A 94 16.71 -8.70 -5.42
C TYR A 94 16.84 -7.22 -5.74
N TYR A 95 16.11 -6.37 -5.04
CA TYR A 95 16.09 -4.92 -5.25
C TYR A 95 15.80 -4.20 -3.94
N VAL A 96 16.04 -2.90 -3.90
CA VAL A 96 15.82 -2.09 -2.70
C VAL A 96 14.47 -1.38 -2.81
N GLU A 97 13.67 -1.54 -1.76
CA GLU A 97 12.47 -0.75 -1.48
C GLU A 97 12.66 0.00 -0.17
N TYR A 98 11.69 0.84 0.20
CA TYR A 98 11.77 1.61 1.43
C TYR A 98 10.66 1.18 2.39
N VAL A 99 11.06 0.74 3.58
CA VAL A 99 10.14 0.52 4.70
C VAL A 99 9.85 1.84 5.36
N THR A 100 8.59 2.20 5.45
CA THR A 100 8.13 3.47 6.01
C THR A 100 7.18 3.21 7.17
N ASP A 101 7.28 4.00 8.22
CA ASP A 101 6.24 4.14 9.23
C ASP A 101 5.24 5.19 8.72
N ASP A 102 4.15 4.74 8.10
CA ASP A 102 3.18 5.59 7.42
C ASP A 102 2.50 6.59 8.36
N ALA A 103 2.16 6.14 9.58
CA ALA A 103 1.54 7.01 10.57
C ALA A 103 2.52 8.09 11.02
N ARG A 104 3.76 7.71 11.28
CA ARG A 104 4.80 8.65 11.68
C ARG A 104 5.15 9.62 10.55
N LEU A 105 5.28 9.15 9.30
CA LEU A 105 5.49 10.02 8.15
C LEU A 105 4.38 11.06 8.01
N THR A 106 3.12 10.63 8.16
CA THR A 106 1.97 11.54 8.14
C THR A 106 2.09 12.63 9.20
N ILE A 107 2.47 12.27 10.44
CA ILE A 107 2.67 13.24 11.53
C ILE A 107 3.82 14.20 11.22
N GLU A 108 4.94 13.72 10.66
CA GLU A 108 6.05 14.61 10.28
C GLU A 108 5.64 15.61 9.18
N VAL A 109 4.84 15.17 8.20
CA VAL A 109 4.28 16.06 7.18
C VAL A 109 3.34 17.10 7.81
N VAL A 110 2.46 16.69 8.74
CA VAL A 110 1.55 17.61 9.46
C VAL A 110 2.36 18.63 10.25
N LYS A 111 3.38 18.21 11.02
CA LYS A 111 4.28 19.12 11.75
C LYS A 111 4.92 20.15 10.82
N LYS A 112 5.47 19.68 9.70
CA LYS A 112 6.11 20.56 8.73
C LYS A 112 5.13 21.52 8.07
N THR A 113 3.90 21.09 7.84
CA THR A 113 2.82 21.92 7.31
C THR A 113 2.46 23.05 8.28
N ILE A 114 2.36 22.75 9.58
CA ILE A 114 2.12 23.74 10.64
C ILE A 114 3.28 24.76 10.73
N GLU A 115 4.53 24.31 10.67
CA GLU A 115 5.70 25.18 10.63
C GLU A 115 5.69 26.15 9.43
N LYS A 116 5.05 25.75 8.32
CA LYS A 116 4.85 26.58 7.13
C LYS A 116 3.65 27.53 7.24
N GLY A 117 2.98 27.59 8.38
CA GLY A 117 1.86 28.50 8.68
C GLY A 117 0.48 27.97 8.32
N ALA A 118 0.34 26.69 7.98
CA ALA A 118 -0.97 26.09 7.77
C ALA A 118 -1.63 25.72 9.11
N VAL A 119 -2.96 25.65 9.11
CA VAL A 119 -3.76 25.19 10.24
C VAL A 119 -4.20 23.75 9.98
N CYS A 120 -3.79 22.82 10.85
CA CYS A 120 -4.22 21.43 10.81
C CYS A 120 -5.12 21.14 12.00
N LEU A 121 -6.33 20.65 11.74
CA LEU A 121 -7.32 20.34 12.76
C LEU A 121 -7.78 18.90 12.61
N ASN A 122 -7.78 18.17 13.71
CA ASN A 122 -8.51 16.90 13.86
C ASN A 122 -9.90 17.17 14.47
N TYR A 123 -10.75 16.14 14.51
CA TYR A 123 -12.15 16.23 14.96
C TYR A 123 -12.96 17.33 14.26
N ALA A 124 -12.55 17.75 13.07
CA ALA A 124 -13.22 18.74 12.24
C ALA A 124 -13.81 18.05 11.00
N LYS A 125 -15.12 17.84 10.99
CA LYS A 125 -15.84 17.11 9.93
C LYS A 125 -16.46 18.08 8.94
N ALA A 126 -16.16 17.97 7.65
CA ALA A 126 -16.87 18.69 6.60
C ALA A 126 -18.34 18.25 6.55
N ARG A 127 -19.25 19.21 6.53
CA ARG A 127 -20.71 19.02 6.55
C ARG A 127 -21.37 19.45 5.24
N SER A 128 -20.99 20.60 4.72
CA SER A 128 -21.55 21.20 3.50
C SER A 128 -20.53 22.13 2.86
N PHE A 129 -20.73 22.43 1.60
CA PHE A 129 -19.96 23.48 0.92
C PHE A 129 -20.66 24.83 1.07
N LEU A 130 -19.87 25.89 1.03
CA LEU A 130 -20.35 27.29 0.95
C LEU A 130 -20.25 27.75 -0.50
N TYR A 131 -21.30 28.39 -0.99
CA TYR A 131 -21.37 28.84 -2.37
C TYR A 131 -21.51 30.38 -2.43
N SER A 132 -20.93 30.96 -3.46
CA SER A 132 -21.18 32.34 -3.88
C SER A 132 -22.50 32.45 -4.67
N ASP A 133 -22.94 33.67 -4.94
CA ASP A 133 -24.14 33.92 -5.72
C ASP A 133 -24.10 33.34 -7.14
N ASP A 134 -22.90 33.14 -7.70
CA ASP A 134 -22.67 32.51 -9.00
C ASP A 134 -22.43 31.00 -8.90
N ASN A 135 -22.86 30.35 -7.82
CA ASN A 135 -22.80 28.92 -7.56
C ASN A 135 -21.37 28.31 -7.57
N LYS A 136 -20.36 29.10 -7.22
CA LYS A 136 -18.98 28.59 -7.04
C LYS A 136 -18.73 28.25 -5.58
N VAL A 137 -18.03 27.14 -5.33
CA VAL A 137 -17.59 26.77 -4.00
C VAL A 137 -16.58 27.81 -3.49
N VAL A 138 -16.90 28.47 -2.38
CA VAL A 138 -16.09 29.51 -1.71
C VAL A 138 -15.66 29.11 -0.31
N GLY A 139 -15.91 27.87 0.09
CA GLY A 139 -15.54 27.37 1.40
C GLY A 139 -16.30 26.11 1.79
N ALA A 140 -16.23 25.78 3.07
CA ALA A 140 -16.98 24.67 3.65
C ALA A 140 -17.45 25.00 5.07
N GLU A 141 -18.63 24.51 5.45
CA GLU A 141 -19.03 24.42 6.85
C GLU A 141 -18.46 23.16 7.45
N ILE A 142 -17.76 23.29 8.57
CA ILE A 142 -17.26 22.16 9.37
C ILE A 142 -18.01 22.07 10.70
N VAL A 143 -18.06 20.87 11.25
CA VAL A 143 -18.52 20.59 12.61
C VAL A 143 -17.34 20.18 13.45
N ASP A 144 -17.10 20.89 14.55
CA ASP A 144 -16.22 20.44 15.62
C ASP A 144 -16.90 19.25 16.34
N MET A 145 -16.32 18.08 16.16
CA MET A 145 -16.88 16.82 16.69
C MET A 145 -16.78 16.70 18.21
N VAL A 146 -16.06 17.59 18.87
CA VAL A 146 -15.93 17.62 20.35
C VAL A 146 -17.03 18.50 20.94
N THR A 147 -17.25 19.69 20.38
CA THR A 147 -18.20 20.69 20.91
C THR A 147 -19.51 20.75 20.16
N ASN A 148 -19.63 20.07 19.02
CA ASN A 148 -20.77 20.16 18.06
C ASN A 148 -20.99 21.57 17.49
N LYS A 149 -20.03 22.48 17.63
CA LYS A 149 -20.12 23.82 17.03
C LYS A 149 -19.90 23.75 15.53
N ARG A 150 -20.64 24.57 14.80
CA ARG A 150 -20.49 24.76 13.36
C ARG A 150 -19.61 25.97 13.09
N ILE A 151 -18.71 25.83 12.15
CA ILE A 151 -17.75 26.88 11.77
C ILE A 151 -17.73 26.97 10.25
N ALA A 152 -17.99 28.16 9.72
CA ALA A 152 -17.83 28.44 8.30
C ALA A 152 -16.37 28.82 8.01
N ILE A 153 -15.75 28.13 7.07
CA ILE A 153 -14.38 28.40 6.62
C ILE A 153 -14.44 28.83 5.16
N HIS A 154 -14.03 30.05 4.88
CA HIS A 154 -13.92 30.58 3.52
C HIS A 154 -12.56 30.31 2.92
N ALA A 155 -12.52 29.90 1.67
CA ALA A 155 -11.29 29.57 0.95
C ALA A 155 -11.44 29.84 -0.55
N LYS A 156 -10.32 30.20 -1.20
CA LYS A 156 -10.24 30.36 -2.66
C LYS A 156 -10.38 29.05 -3.42
N LYS A 157 -9.98 27.94 -2.80
CA LYS A 157 -10.06 26.58 -3.33
C LYS A 157 -10.35 25.60 -2.19
N VAL A 158 -11.18 24.61 -2.48
CA VAL A 158 -11.45 23.47 -1.58
C VAL A 158 -10.96 22.21 -2.26
N VAL A 159 -10.18 21.39 -1.55
CA VAL A 159 -9.65 20.13 -2.05
C VAL A 159 -10.27 18.98 -1.25
N ASN A 160 -10.94 18.07 -1.95
CA ASN A 160 -11.44 16.84 -1.36
C ASN A 160 -10.34 15.77 -1.46
N ALA A 161 -9.65 15.51 -0.37
CA ALA A 161 -8.62 14.47 -0.23
C ALA A 161 -9.01 13.44 0.86
N THR A 162 -10.29 13.09 0.94
CA THR A 162 -10.88 12.31 2.03
C THR A 162 -10.79 10.78 1.82
N GLY A 163 -9.94 10.32 0.88
CA GLY A 163 -9.70 8.90 0.67
C GLY A 163 -10.99 8.09 0.44
N PRO A 164 -11.27 7.04 1.21
CA PRO A 164 -12.47 6.22 1.02
C PRO A 164 -13.80 6.97 1.19
N TRP A 165 -13.80 8.14 1.83
CA TRP A 165 -15.00 8.98 2.03
C TRP A 165 -15.22 10.01 0.93
N VAL A 166 -14.39 10.04 -0.13
CA VAL A 166 -14.44 11.08 -1.16
C VAL A 166 -15.82 11.18 -1.84
N ASP A 167 -16.49 10.05 -2.09
CA ASP A 167 -17.83 10.05 -2.69
C ASP A 167 -18.89 10.62 -1.74
N GLY A 168 -18.77 10.35 -0.43
CA GLY A 168 -19.62 10.94 0.58
C GLY A 168 -19.47 12.47 0.65
N VAL A 169 -18.25 12.98 0.52
CA VAL A 169 -17.99 14.43 0.48
C VAL A 169 -18.44 15.03 -0.86
N ARG A 170 -18.26 14.34 -1.97
CA ARG A 170 -18.78 14.77 -3.28
C ARG A 170 -20.31 14.86 -3.31
N ALA A 171 -20.99 13.96 -2.61
CA ALA A 171 -22.45 13.98 -2.50
C ALA A 171 -23.00 15.20 -1.70
N LEU A 172 -22.12 15.94 -1.01
CA LEU A 172 -22.49 17.24 -0.40
C LEU A 172 -22.61 18.37 -1.43
N ASP A 173 -22.08 18.16 -2.64
CA ASP A 173 -22.21 19.07 -3.76
C ASP A 173 -23.42 18.67 -4.62
N ALA A 174 -24.16 19.66 -5.12
CA ALA A 174 -25.33 19.45 -5.97
C ALA A 174 -24.98 18.91 -7.39
N ILE A 175 -23.70 18.85 -7.74
CA ILE A 175 -23.23 18.42 -9.05
C ILE A 175 -23.17 16.88 -9.11
N GLU A 176 -24.02 16.29 -9.94
CA GLU A 176 -23.99 14.85 -10.19
C GLU A 176 -22.70 14.44 -10.91
N ASN A 177 -21.90 13.60 -10.27
CA ASN A 177 -20.63 13.16 -10.81
C ASN A 177 -20.69 11.68 -11.20
N LYS A 178 -20.34 11.37 -12.46
CA LYS A 178 -20.49 10.02 -13.03
C LYS A 178 -19.46 9.01 -12.51
N LYS A 179 -18.28 9.45 -12.07
CA LYS A 179 -17.25 8.56 -11.53
C LYS A 179 -17.52 8.26 -10.06
N LYS A 180 -17.65 6.99 -9.72
CA LYS A 180 -17.83 6.50 -8.35
C LYS A 180 -16.60 5.71 -7.93
N LEU A 181 -16.40 5.61 -6.62
CA LEU A 181 -15.41 4.71 -6.06
C LEU A 181 -15.97 3.29 -5.95
N ARG A 182 -15.09 2.33 -6.11
CA ARG A 182 -15.29 0.96 -5.65
C ARG A 182 -14.29 0.68 -4.54
N LEU A 183 -14.81 0.46 -3.35
CA LEU A 183 -13.96 0.25 -2.18
C LEU A 183 -13.46 -1.19 -2.14
N THR A 184 -12.18 -1.37 -1.80
CA THR A 184 -11.61 -2.68 -1.51
C THR A 184 -10.97 -2.70 -0.15
N LYS A 185 -10.99 -3.86 0.50
CA LYS A 185 -10.35 -4.09 1.79
C LYS A 185 -9.08 -4.91 1.58
N GLY A 186 -7.99 -4.47 2.21
CA GLY A 186 -6.78 -5.26 2.37
C GLY A 186 -6.49 -5.46 3.84
N ILE A 187 -6.07 -6.68 4.21
CA ILE A 187 -5.66 -7.00 5.56
C ILE A 187 -4.20 -7.44 5.62
N HIS A 188 -3.62 -7.35 6.81
CA HIS A 188 -2.35 -7.99 7.14
C HIS A 188 -2.52 -8.82 8.41
N VAL A 189 -1.75 -9.89 8.50
CA VAL A 189 -1.57 -10.69 9.72
C VAL A 189 -0.18 -10.46 10.27
N VAL A 190 -0.03 -10.49 11.59
CA VAL A 190 1.24 -10.33 12.31
C VAL A 190 1.55 -11.63 13.04
N ILE A 191 2.75 -12.14 12.84
CA ILE A 191 3.25 -13.41 13.36
C ILE A 191 4.57 -13.13 14.06
N ASP A 192 4.86 -13.81 15.17
CA ASP A 192 6.17 -13.69 15.81
C ASP A 192 7.29 -14.17 14.88
N GLN A 193 8.40 -13.43 14.83
CA GLN A 193 9.53 -13.75 13.96
C GLN A 193 10.20 -15.07 14.33
N SER A 194 10.07 -15.56 15.56
CA SER A 194 10.56 -16.87 15.96
C SER A 194 9.81 -18.02 15.26
N ILE A 195 8.56 -17.80 14.88
CA ILE A 195 7.72 -18.77 14.16
C ILE A 195 7.89 -18.61 12.64
N PHE A 196 8.02 -17.39 12.15
CA PHE A 196 8.27 -17.11 10.73
C PHE A 196 9.54 -16.24 10.54
N PRO A 197 10.74 -16.86 10.63
CA PRO A 197 12.03 -16.17 10.72
C PRO A 197 12.60 -15.77 9.35
N LEU A 198 11.95 -14.86 8.64
CA LEU A 198 12.45 -14.32 7.39
C LEU A 198 13.74 -13.50 7.60
N HIS A 199 14.69 -13.61 6.67
CA HIS A 199 15.91 -12.82 6.64
C HIS A 199 15.73 -11.45 6.00
N GLN A 200 14.78 -11.30 5.08
CA GLN A 200 14.43 -10.07 4.40
C GLN A 200 12.97 -10.06 3.94
N ALA A 201 12.53 -8.92 3.42
CA ALA A 201 11.22 -8.82 2.81
C ALA A 201 11.12 -9.67 1.53
N ILE A 202 10.02 -10.41 1.40
CA ILE A 202 9.72 -11.25 0.25
C ILE A 202 8.43 -10.73 -0.41
N TYR A 203 8.49 -10.52 -1.73
CA TYR A 203 7.33 -10.23 -2.55
C TYR A 203 7.08 -11.42 -3.47
N PHE A 204 5.98 -12.12 -3.30
CA PHE A 204 5.75 -13.40 -3.96
C PHE A 204 4.34 -13.54 -4.51
N ASP A 205 4.17 -14.39 -5.49
CA ASP A 205 2.89 -14.72 -6.08
C ASP A 205 2.22 -15.92 -5.40
N THR A 206 0.91 -15.91 -5.41
CA THR A 206 0.02 -16.96 -4.94
C THR A 206 -0.51 -17.79 -6.13
N PRO A 207 -1.14 -18.96 -5.89
CA PRO A 207 -1.70 -19.80 -6.96
C PRO A 207 -2.72 -19.06 -7.85
N ASP A 208 -3.45 -18.11 -7.29
CA ASP A 208 -4.39 -17.24 -8.01
C ASP A 208 -3.72 -16.02 -8.68
N LYS A 209 -2.37 -16.01 -8.71
CA LYS A 209 -1.54 -14.99 -9.36
C LYS A 209 -1.58 -13.59 -8.73
N ARG A 210 -2.13 -13.47 -7.55
CA ARG A 210 -2.01 -12.25 -6.75
C ARG A 210 -0.63 -12.16 -6.13
N MET A 211 -0.26 -10.98 -5.70
CA MET A 211 1.03 -10.72 -5.07
C MET A 211 0.84 -10.41 -3.59
N VAL A 212 1.64 -11.07 -2.76
CA VAL A 212 1.66 -10.93 -1.31
C VAL A 212 3.05 -10.54 -0.84
N PHE A 213 3.12 -9.72 0.19
CA PHE A 213 4.34 -9.38 0.90
C PHE A 213 4.43 -10.19 2.20
N ALA A 214 5.63 -10.67 2.52
CA ALA A 214 5.99 -11.13 3.85
C ALA A 214 7.22 -10.33 4.29
N ILE A 215 7.10 -9.55 5.37
CA ILE A 215 8.09 -8.53 5.74
C ILE A 215 8.46 -8.70 7.22
N PRO A 216 9.74 -9.03 7.53
CA PRO A 216 10.24 -9.02 8.89
C PRO A 216 10.44 -7.58 9.38
N ARG A 217 9.98 -7.27 10.58
CA ARG A 217 10.12 -5.95 11.19
C ARG A 217 9.96 -6.04 12.71
N ASP A 218 10.94 -5.52 13.44
CA ASP A 218 10.88 -5.34 14.89
C ASP A 218 10.48 -6.63 15.67
N GLY A 219 11.06 -7.77 15.29
CA GLY A 219 10.80 -9.08 15.92
C GLY A 219 9.49 -9.74 15.49
N LYS A 220 8.81 -9.18 14.50
CA LYS A 220 7.60 -9.73 13.90
C LYS A 220 7.78 -9.93 12.39
N THR A 221 6.99 -10.84 11.83
CA THR A 221 6.79 -10.95 10.38
C THR A 221 5.32 -10.66 10.09
N TYR A 222 5.05 -9.64 9.29
CA TYR A 222 3.70 -9.35 8.84
C TYR A 222 3.52 -9.72 7.37
N VAL A 223 2.35 -10.30 7.08
CA VAL A 223 2.02 -10.82 5.76
C VAL A 223 0.74 -10.16 5.24
N GLY A 224 0.76 -9.73 4.04
CA GLY A 224 -0.38 -9.08 3.36
C GLY A 224 -0.04 -8.76 1.91
N THR A 225 -1.03 -8.45 1.12
CA THR A 225 -2.35 -8.02 1.56
C THR A 225 -3.42 -8.78 0.77
N THR A 226 -4.59 -8.91 1.34
CA THR A 226 -5.78 -9.29 0.56
C THR A 226 -6.24 -8.11 -0.30
N ASP A 227 -7.12 -8.35 -1.25
CA ASP A 227 -7.76 -7.31 -2.07
C ASP A 227 -9.18 -7.77 -2.42
N THR A 228 -10.13 -7.48 -1.55
CA THR A 228 -11.52 -7.92 -1.67
C THR A 228 -12.45 -6.72 -1.71
N PHE A 229 -13.53 -6.79 -2.50
CA PHE A 229 -14.55 -5.74 -2.48
C PHE A 229 -15.11 -5.53 -1.08
N PHE A 230 -15.37 -4.27 -0.74
CA PHE A 230 -15.78 -3.88 0.60
C PHE A 230 -17.03 -3.01 0.59
N GLU A 231 -18.08 -3.49 1.27
CA GLU A 231 -19.36 -2.80 1.44
C GLU A 231 -19.67 -2.48 2.91
N GLY A 232 -18.69 -2.71 3.78
CA GLY A 232 -18.82 -2.50 5.22
C GLY A 232 -18.66 -1.05 5.68
N LYS A 233 -18.62 -0.85 6.99
CA LYS A 233 -18.38 0.46 7.60
C LYS A 233 -16.92 0.87 7.40
N ILE A 234 -16.69 1.93 6.62
CA ILE A 234 -15.35 2.43 6.26
C ILE A 234 -14.53 2.79 7.51
N GLN A 235 -15.19 3.25 8.58
CA GLN A 235 -14.54 3.72 9.80
C GLN A 235 -13.90 2.59 10.63
N ASN A 236 -14.35 1.36 10.45
CA ASN A 236 -13.87 0.22 11.23
C ASN A 236 -13.80 -1.05 10.36
N PRO A 237 -12.89 -1.10 9.36
CA PRO A 237 -12.67 -2.33 8.62
C PRO A 237 -12.01 -3.36 9.55
N VAL A 238 -12.45 -4.60 9.46
CA VAL A 238 -11.89 -5.72 10.24
C VAL A 238 -11.49 -6.87 9.32
N ALA A 239 -10.49 -7.63 9.74
CA ALA A 239 -10.15 -8.89 9.11
C ALA A 239 -11.26 -9.91 9.37
N THR A 240 -11.62 -10.67 8.35
CA THR A 240 -12.50 -11.83 8.47
C THR A 240 -11.67 -13.11 8.55
N LEU A 241 -12.28 -14.20 9.02
CA LEU A 241 -11.60 -15.51 9.02
C LEU A 241 -11.14 -15.90 7.61
N GLN A 242 -11.96 -15.67 6.60
CA GLN A 242 -11.63 -15.96 5.20
C GLN A 242 -10.41 -15.15 4.70
N ASP A 243 -10.27 -13.89 5.12
CA ASP A 243 -9.08 -13.08 4.77
C ASP A 243 -7.81 -13.69 5.40
N VAL A 244 -7.93 -14.16 6.65
CA VAL A 244 -6.82 -14.77 7.39
C VAL A 244 -6.42 -16.10 6.78
N GLU A 245 -7.39 -16.98 6.49
CA GLU A 245 -7.16 -18.27 5.84
C GLU A 245 -6.46 -18.10 4.48
N TYR A 246 -6.89 -17.13 3.67
CA TYR A 246 -6.22 -16.80 2.40
C TYR A 246 -4.73 -16.47 2.59
N LEU A 247 -4.39 -15.68 3.60
CA LEU A 247 -2.98 -15.34 3.86
C LEU A 247 -2.19 -16.52 4.43
N LEU A 248 -2.80 -17.37 5.24
CA LEU A 248 -2.17 -18.62 5.71
C LEU A 248 -1.88 -19.56 4.54
N ASP A 249 -2.82 -19.73 3.62
CA ASP A 249 -2.65 -20.53 2.40
C ASP A 249 -1.51 -19.96 1.53
N ALA A 250 -1.42 -18.64 1.41
CA ALA A 250 -0.33 -17.98 0.70
C ALA A 250 1.04 -18.25 1.35
N ILE A 251 1.10 -18.21 2.70
CA ILE A 251 2.32 -18.56 3.46
C ILE A 251 2.72 -20.01 3.18
N HIS A 252 1.80 -20.95 3.36
CA HIS A 252 2.07 -22.38 3.16
C HIS A 252 2.48 -22.70 1.72
N TYR A 253 1.90 -21.98 0.75
CA TYR A 253 2.27 -22.15 -0.66
C TYR A 253 3.72 -21.75 -0.94
N MET A 254 4.16 -20.59 -0.43
CA MET A 254 5.49 -20.07 -0.72
C MET A 254 6.56 -20.56 0.26
N PHE A 255 6.17 -20.86 1.50
CA PHE A 255 7.08 -21.25 2.59
C PHE A 255 6.65 -22.59 3.21
N PRO A 256 6.75 -23.70 2.46
CA PRO A 256 6.20 -24.99 2.90
C PRO A 256 6.86 -25.56 4.17
N GLY A 257 8.04 -25.06 4.55
CA GLY A 257 8.70 -25.42 5.82
C GLY A 257 8.20 -24.64 7.04
N VAL A 258 7.38 -23.60 6.84
CA VAL A 258 6.89 -22.76 7.94
C VAL A 258 5.56 -23.32 8.46
N GLN A 259 5.50 -23.67 9.75
CA GLN A 259 4.31 -24.19 10.41
C GLN A 259 3.59 -23.05 11.10
N VAL A 260 2.70 -22.38 10.40
CA VAL A 260 1.89 -21.25 10.90
C VAL A 260 0.42 -21.60 10.81
N GLY A 261 -0.28 -21.55 11.95
CA GLY A 261 -1.72 -21.65 12.03
C GLY A 261 -2.35 -20.36 12.57
N ILE A 262 -3.67 -20.36 12.69
CA ILE A 262 -4.43 -19.21 13.18
C ILE A 262 -4.05 -18.83 14.62
N GLU A 263 -3.63 -19.80 15.42
CA GLU A 263 -3.17 -19.67 16.80
C GLU A 263 -1.86 -18.89 16.93
N HIS A 264 -1.10 -18.75 15.83
CA HIS A 264 0.16 -18.00 15.77
C HIS A 264 -0.02 -16.54 15.35
N ILE A 265 -1.26 -16.13 15.03
CA ILE A 265 -1.54 -14.76 14.65
C ILE A 265 -1.75 -13.90 15.89
N GLU A 266 -0.82 -13.01 16.16
CA GLU A 266 -0.87 -12.11 17.30
C GLU A 266 -1.83 -10.96 17.12
N SER A 267 -1.91 -10.43 15.90
CA SER A 267 -2.79 -9.31 15.56
C SER A 267 -3.05 -9.23 14.06
N THR A 268 -4.07 -8.45 13.70
CA THR A 268 -4.40 -8.11 12.32
C THR A 268 -4.67 -6.63 12.21
N TRP A 269 -4.41 -6.05 11.03
CA TRP A 269 -4.96 -4.74 10.69
C TRP A 269 -5.59 -4.76 9.31
N ALA A 270 -6.56 -3.87 9.10
CA ALA A 270 -7.28 -3.76 7.85
C ALA A 270 -7.35 -2.30 7.40
N GLY A 271 -7.33 -2.10 6.10
CA GLY A 271 -7.50 -0.80 5.47
C GLY A 271 -8.44 -0.87 4.27
N VAL A 272 -9.07 0.27 3.96
CA VAL A 272 -9.97 0.40 2.81
C VAL A 272 -9.30 1.26 1.74
N ARG A 273 -9.23 0.74 0.50
CA ARG A 273 -8.68 1.44 -0.65
C ARG A 273 -9.79 2.04 -1.48
N PRO A 274 -9.69 3.33 -1.86
CA PRO A 274 -10.61 3.96 -2.78
C PRO A 274 -10.14 3.75 -4.24
N LEU A 275 -10.62 2.72 -4.89
CA LEU A 275 -10.36 2.49 -6.32
C LEU A 275 -11.41 3.22 -7.16
N ILE A 276 -11.02 3.73 -8.32
CA ILE A 276 -11.97 4.31 -9.28
C ILE A 276 -12.75 3.16 -9.90
N TYR A 277 -14.10 3.22 -9.84
CA TYR A 277 -14.93 2.19 -10.43
C TYR A 277 -14.72 2.11 -11.95
N GLU A 278 -14.37 0.93 -12.42
CA GLU A 278 -14.34 0.57 -13.84
C GLU A 278 -15.16 -0.72 -14.03
N ASP A 279 -16.09 -0.68 -14.97
CA ASP A 279 -17.02 -1.79 -15.20
C ASP A 279 -16.28 -3.03 -15.72
N GLY A 280 -16.58 -4.20 -15.14
CA GLY A 280 -15.99 -5.47 -15.54
C GLY A 280 -14.57 -5.76 -15.06
N LYS A 281 -13.90 -4.84 -14.32
CA LYS A 281 -12.55 -5.07 -13.79
C LYS A 281 -12.53 -5.65 -12.39
N ASP A 282 -11.59 -6.57 -12.15
CA ASP A 282 -11.24 -7.06 -10.81
C ASP A 282 -10.47 -5.99 -10.02
N PRO A 283 -10.53 -5.97 -8.67
CA PRO A 283 -9.77 -5.03 -7.84
C PRO A 283 -8.26 -5.01 -8.11
N SER A 284 -7.70 -6.14 -8.51
CA SER A 284 -6.28 -6.25 -8.83
C SER A 284 -5.88 -5.62 -10.16
N GLU A 285 -6.85 -5.27 -11.00
CA GLU A 285 -6.67 -4.70 -12.35
C GLU A 285 -6.86 -3.17 -12.39
N ILE A 286 -7.38 -2.59 -11.30
CA ILE A 286 -7.67 -1.16 -11.17
C ILE A 286 -6.51 -0.42 -10.48
#